data_a93b87cb50056428f1e7d62a2b5fbcba
#
_entry.id   a93b87cb50056428f1e7d62a2b5fbcba
#
_cell.length_a   1.000
_cell.length_b   1.000
_cell.length_c   1.000
_cell.angle_alpha   90.00
_cell.angle_beta   90.00
_cell.angle_gamma   90.00
#
_symmetry.space_group_name_H-M   'P 1'
#
loop_
_entity.id
_entity.type
_entity.pdbx_description
1 polymer ?
#
loop_
_entity_poly.entity_id
_entity_poly.type
_entity_poly.pdbx_seq_one_letter_code
_entity_poly.pdbx_strand_id
1 'polypeptide(L)'
;MYQVALPQRPSGPLGAFSAGQVAAYVQDRWTPVARLSITAGVRADRPHSDVAPTNRGLASSAALGDRYASRFSATTQISPRLGLSWRATDRHAVVVRAGAGMFAARAPQTWLGGSFTNTGLDQQTLTCTAVDGVPAPVIDVDQLPSECTESRPPTPTTTATYIAHDFRAPQVLKARVGIDATLAWGTSVSLDVVRTDARHQTYIRDVNLTFTGTNAEGRAMYGTVTPKGKLLPTRPDPAFAQVLELGSRGADRSTAVSVSASKRWSNGSVAQVGYQWSRATDAMTLFNPGAALAFQNSAIDGTIDARRQARSGVDIPHSLVASAIARLPFALSASFLMRAQSGQPYAYTIKQDVNADSVAGNDLFYVPRDSADISLTAPEKWSAINAYIDGEACLREQRGRIMARNSCRNPAVITLDARLAKSITLGDVQRLEVGLDVFNVANLLDHDWGLARSTTAKETVAFLAAPGWDASANRPKYGLLPIGLPARRQVQPDPSRWKIQVGMRYWPR
;
A
#
# COMPACT_ATOMS: atom_id res chain seq x y z
N MET A 1 1.24 -26.49 13.67
CA MET A 1 2.49 -25.72 13.67
C MET A 1 2.47 -24.83 14.91
N TYR A 2 3.52 -24.86 15.71
CA TYR A 2 3.77 -23.98 16.84
C TYR A 2 4.97 -23.10 16.51
N GLN A 3 4.89 -21.83 16.81
CA GLN A 3 5.98 -20.88 16.57
C GLN A 3 6.12 -19.96 17.79
N VAL A 4 7.33 -19.82 18.29
CA VAL A 4 7.64 -18.96 19.44
C VAL A 4 8.93 -18.19 19.18
N ALA A 5 8.96 -16.93 19.63
CA ALA A 5 10.17 -16.12 19.67
C ALA A 5 10.87 -16.34 21.00
N LEU A 6 12.07 -16.92 20.97
CA LEU A 6 12.91 -17.17 22.13
C LEU A 6 13.83 -15.97 22.36
N PRO A 7 13.68 -15.22 23.45
CA PRO A 7 14.55 -14.10 23.77
C PRO A 7 15.98 -14.60 24.02
N GLN A 8 16.95 -13.91 23.42
CA GLN A 8 18.39 -14.18 23.60
C GLN A 8 19.04 -13.20 24.59
N ARG A 9 18.31 -12.19 25.03
CA ARG A 9 18.73 -11.22 26.03
C ARG A 9 17.74 -11.16 27.18
N PRO A 10 18.22 -11.07 28.44
CA PRO A 10 17.33 -10.97 29.60
C PRO A 10 16.39 -9.75 29.57
N SER A 11 16.82 -8.65 28.92
CA SER A 11 16.05 -7.42 28.80
C SER A 11 15.04 -7.41 27.65
N GLY A 12 14.96 -8.51 26.88
CA GLY A 12 14.17 -8.54 25.64
C GLY A 12 14.73 -7.67 24.52
N PRO A 13 14.04 -7.54 23.38
CA PRO A 13 14.48 -6.73 22.26
C PRO A 13 14.52 -5.24 22.63
N LEU A 14 15.55 -4.53 22.11
CA LEU A 14 15.65 -3.08 22.28
C LEU A 14 14.52 -2.39 21.51
N GLY A 15 13.54 -1.86 22.23
CA GLY A 15 12.36 -1.22 21.63
C GLY A 15 12.52 0.26 21.29
N ALA A 16 13.63 0.90 21.68
CA ALA A 16 13.82 2.34 21.54
C ALA A 16 15.04 2.66 20.65
N PHE A 17 14.86 3.60 19.76
CA PHE A 17 15.92 4.23 18.96
C PHE A 17 15.57 5.70 18.70
N SER A 18 16.59 6.51 18.41
CA SER A 18 16.42 7.91 18.06
C SER A 18 16.73 8.11 16.57
N ALA A 19 15.85 8.83 15.88
CA ALA A 19 16.07 9.26 14.52
C ALA A 19 15.58 10.70 14.35
N GLY A 20 16.39 11.51 13.69
CA GLY A 20 16.11 12.92 13.49
C GLY A 20 16.51 13.41 12.11
N GLN A 21 16.21 14.68 11.86
CA GLN A 21 16.58 15.36 10.62
C GLN A 21 16.89 16.82 10.92
N VAL A 22 18.06 17.27 10.50
CA VAL A 22 18.44 18.68 10.50
C VAL A 22 18.23 19.23 9.10
N ALA A 23 17.68 20.41 9.00
CA ALA A 23 17.43 21.03 7.70
C ALA A 23 17.70 22.53 7.73
N ALA A 24 18.22 23.04 6.62
CA ALA A 24 18.36 24.45 6.34
C ALA A 24 17.72 24.76 4.98
N TYR A 25 17.17 25.94 4.83
CA TYR A 25 16.62 26.37 3.55
C TYR A 25 16.77 27.87 3.35
N VAL A 26 16.83 28.26 2.08
CA VAL A 26 16.71 29.63 1.62
C VAL A 26 15.67 29.69 0.52
N GLN A 27 14.83 30.72 0.55
CA GLN A 27 13.78 30.92 -0.45
C GLN A 27 13.58 32.40 -0.64
N ASP A 28 13.43 32.80 -1.89
CA ASP A 28 13.09 34.16 -2.28
C ASP A 28 11.80 34.18 -3.11
N ARG A 29 11.11 35.31 -3.04
CA ARG A 29 9.92 35.60 -3.82
C ARG A 29 10.10 36.94 -4.54
N TRP A 30 10.22 36.83 -5.84
CA TRP A 30 10.38 37.95 -6.73
C TRP A 30 9.09 38.27 -7.47
N THR A 31 8.73 39.57 -7.55
CA THR A 31 7.53 40.07 -8.23
C THR A 31 7.96 41.10 -9.27
N PRO A 32 8.47 40.67 -10.45
CA PRO A 32 9.02 41.61 -11.45
C PRO A 32 7.97 42.55 -12.02
N VAL A 33 6.72 42.13 -12.06
CA VAL A 33 5.55 42.95 -12.40
C VAL A 33 4.38 42.54 -11.51
N ALA A 34 3.43 43.42 -11.29
CA ALA A 34 2.31 43.26 -10.36
C ALA A 34 1.47 41.97 -10.57
N ARG A 35 1.53 41.40 -11.78
CA ARG A 35 0.78 40.20 -12.16
C ARG A 35 1.59 38.88 -12.11
N LEU A 36 2.91 38.98 -11.90
CA LEU A 36 3.80 37.81 -11.94
C LEU A 36 4.56 37.68 -10.63
N SER A 37 4.43 36.54 -9.97
CA SER A 37 5.22 36.17 -8.81
C SER A 37 6.00 34.89 -9.12
N ILE A 38 7.30 34.95 -8.90
CA ILE A 38 8.23 33.83 -9.04
C ILE A 38 8.79 33.52 -7.66
N THR A 39 8.75 32.28 -7.26
CA THR A 39 9.34 31.79 -6.00
C THR A 39 10.42 30.79 -6.34
N ALA A 40 11.64 31.02 -5.89
CA ALA A 40 12.75 30.08 -6.04
C ALA A 40 13.34 29.78 -4.65
N GLY A 41 13.76 28.54 -4.44
CA GLY A 41 14.37 28.17 -3.18
C GLY A 41 15.12 26.87 -3.27
N VAL A 42 15.97 26.65 -2.28
CA VAL A 42 16.68 25.38 -2.09
C VAL A 42 16.63 25.01 -0.61
N ARG A 43 16.44 23.73 -0.37
CA ARG A 43 16.46 23.14 0.97
C ARG A 43 17.47 22.01 1.01
N ALA A 44 18.25 21.95 2.07
CA ALA A 44 19.17 20.87 2.39
C ALA A 44 18.66 20.13 3.62
N ASP A 45 18.45 18.84 3.51
CA ASP A 45 17.98 17.95 4.58
C ASP A 45 19.06 16.90 4.88
N ARG A 46 19.45 16.77 6.14
CA ARG A 46 20.40 15.74 6.59
C ARG A 46 19.73 14.86 7.66
N PRO A 47 19.29 13.66 7.29
CA PRO A 47 18.75 12.71 8.26
C PRO A 47 19.88 12.10 9.10
N HIS A 48 19.54 11.70 10.33
CA HIS A 48 20.45 10.94 11.20
C HIS A 48 19.64 9.92 12.02
N SER A 49 20.31 8.86 12.47
CA SER A 49 19.75 7.90 13.41
C SER A 49 20.82 7.42 14.36
N ASP A 50 20.39 6.78 15.44
CA ASP A 50 21.26 5.98 16.26
C ASP A 50 21.94 4.88 15.44
N VAL A 51 22.98 4.27 15.99
CA VAL A 51 23.62 3.10 15.43
C VAL A 51 22.92 1.86 15.96
N ALA A 52 22.40 1.00 15.08
CA ALA A 52 21.81 -0.27 15.48
C ALA A 52 22.88 -1.22 16.04
N PRO A 53 22.53 -2.11 16.97
CA PRO A 53 23.46 -3.13 17.46
C PRO A 53 24.03 -3.95 16.31
N THR A 54 25.36 -4.07 16.27
CA THR A 54 26.05 -4.79 15.20
C THR A 54 25.90 -6.30 15.39
N ASN A 55 25.28 -6.98 14.44
CA ASN A 55 25.29 -8.43 14.36
C ASN A 55 26.62 -8.89 13.74
N ARG A 56 27.54 -9.42 14.60
CA ARG A 56 28.87 -9.86 14.16
C ARG A 56 28.80 -11.03 13.16
N GLY A 57 27.84 -11.95 13.33
CA GLY A 57 27.64 -13.06 12.39
C GLY A 57 27.29 -12.55 11.01
N LEU A 58 26.37 -11.57 10.92
CA LEU A 58 25.98 -10.96 9.66
C LEU A 58 27.10 -10.12 9.06
N ALA A 59 27.82 -9.34 9.88
CA ALA A 59 28.95 -8.51 9.42
C ALA A 59 30.14 -9.32 8.92
N SER A 60 30.37 -10.54 9.48
CA SER A 60 31.43 -11.45 9.05
C SER A 60 31.00 -12.46 7.99
N SER A 61 29.74 -12.44 7.58
CA SER A 61 29.24 -13.32 6.53
C SER A 61 29.91 -13.02 5.19
N ALA A 62 30.55 -14.02 4.60
CA ALA A 62 31.20 -13.86 3.29
C ALA A 62 30.24 -13.46 2.18
N ALA A 63 28.96 -13.78 2.33
CA ALA A 63 27.92 -13.49 1.33
C ALA A 63 27.20 -12.17 1.58
N LEU A 64 27.10 -11.70 2.82
CA LEU A 64 26.22 -10.60 3.23
C LEU A 64 26.96 -9.43 3.88
N GLY A 65 28.18 -9.66 4.40
CA GLY A 65 28.93 -8.68 5.21
C GLY A 65 29.18 -7.36 4.50
N ASP A 66 29.52 -7.37 3.23
CA ASP A 66 29.77 -6.17 2.42
C ASP A 66 28.54 -5.24 2.26
N ARG A 67 27.36 -5.80 2.42
CA ARG A 67 26.09 -5.05 2.30
C ARG A 67 25.58 -4.53 3.64
N TYR A 68 26.05 -5.14 4.73
CA TYR A 68 25.55 -4.87 6.05
C TYR A 68 25.97 -3.50 6.56
N ALA A 69 25.01 -2.73 7.08
CA ALA A 69 25.29 -1.52 7.82
C ALA A 69 24.39 -1.44 9.08
N SER A 70 24.97 -0.93 10.16
CA SER A 70 24.26 -0.71 11.42
C SER A 70 23.59 0.67 11.51
N ARG A 71 23.83 1.54 10.53
CA ARG A 71 23.18 2.86 10.41
C ARG A 71 23.05 3.25 8.94
N PHE A 72 22.06 4.06 8.62
CA PHE A 72 21.98 4.61 7.28
C PHE A 72 22.94 5.79 7.09
N SER A 73 23.38 5.97 5.85
CA SER A 73 24.24 7.09 5.49
C SER A 73 23.51 8.42 5.72
N ALA A 74 24.17 9.34 6.42
CA ALA A 74 23.68 10.71 6.64
C ALA A 74 23.86 11.58 5.37
N THR A 75 23.51 11.08 4.20
CA THR A 75 23.64 11.82 2.94
C THR A 75 22.72 13.03 2.94
N THR A 76 23.29 14.20 2.73
CA THR A 76 22.52 15.44 2.61
C THR A 76 21.72 15.43 1.30
N GLN A 77 20.40 15.62 1.41
CA GLN A 77 19.52 15.72 0.26
C GLN A 77 19.27 17.18 -0.08
N ILE A 78 19.58 17.55 -1.32
CA ILE A 78 19.34 18.89 -1.84
C ILE A 78 17.99 18.90 -2.58
N SER A 79 17.15 19.84 -2.24
CA SER A 79 15.76 19.95 -2.71
C SER A 79 15.49 21.35 -3.29
N PRO A 80 15.91 21.62 -4.54
CA PRO A 80 15.57 22.85 -5.24
C PRO A 80 14.09 22.87 -5.59
N ARG A 81 13.51 24.08 -5.63
CA ARG A 81 12.11 24.32 -5.99
C ARG A 81 11.95 25.63 -6.74
N LEU A 82 11.06 25.63 -7.71
CA LEU A 82 10.66 26.79 -8.46
C LEU A 82 9.14 26.83 -8.57
N GLY A 83 8.56 27.99 -8.35
CA GLY A 83 7.12 28.22 -8.50
C GLY A 83 6.87 29.53 -9.24
N LEU A 84 5.80 29.55 -10.01
CA LEU A 84 5.32 30.68 -10.78
C LEU A 84 3.82 30.84 -10.53
N SER A 85 3.38 32.07 -10.35
CA SER A 85 1.97 32.46 -10.33
C SER A 85 1.80 33.70 -11.19
N TRP A 86 0.99 33.60 -12.23
CA TRP A 86 0.76 34.66 -13.20
C TRP A 86 -0.73 34.95 -13.33
N ARG A 87 -1.13 36.20 -13.00
CA ARG A 87 -2.49 36.69 -13.27
C ARG A 87 -2.58 37.16 -14.72
N ALA A 88 -3.12 36.29 -15.58
CA ALA A 88 -3.17 36.54 -17.02
C ALA A 88 -4.18 37.64 -17.39
N THR A 89 -5.35 37.65 -16.70
CA THR A 89 -6.37 38.71 -16.90
C THR A 89 -7.03 39.10 -15.60
N ASP A 90 -7.48 40.34 -15.49
CA ASP A 90 -8.25 40.80 -14.36
C ASP A 90 -9.76 40.57 -14.52
N ARG A 91 -10.23 40.56 -15.78
CA ARG A 91 -11.67 40.47 -16.09
C ARG A 91 -12.29 39.16 -15.60
N HIS A 92 -11.55 38.02 -15.69
CA HIS A 92 -11.98 36.69 -15.25
C HIS A 92 -11.08 36.15 -14.14
N ALA A 93 -10.26 36.99 -13.53
CA ALA A 93 -9.30 36.60 -12.49
C ALA A 93 -8.54 35.30 -12.86
N VAL A 94 -8.11 35.18 -14.16
CA VAL A 94 -7.40 34.00 -14.62
C VAL A 94 -5.99 34.00 -14.03
N VAL A 95 -5.68 32.96 -13.27
CA VAL A 95 -4.36 32.76 -12.66
C VAL A 95 -3.78 31.45 -13.18
N VAL A 96 -2.61 31.52 -13.80
CA VAL A 96 -1.81 30.35 -14.19
C VAL A 96 -0.78 30.11 -13.10
N ARG A 97 -0.70 28.87 -12.63
CA ARG A 97 0.29 28.42 -11.65
C ARG A 97 1.13 27.31 -12.26
N ALA A 98 2.43 27.40 -12.11
CA ALA A 98 3.35 26.36 -12.48
C ALA A 98 4.41 26.19 -11.39
N GLY A 99 4.92 24.99 -11.24
CA GLY A 99 6.01 24.77 -10.30
C GLY A 99 6.62 23.39 -10.50
N ALA A 100 7.90 23.31 -10.18
CA ALA A 100 8.63 22.07 -10.11
C ALA A 100 9.62 22.10 -8.97
N GLY A 101 9.89 20.95 -8.37
CA GLY A 101 10.86 20.89 -7.29
C GLY A 101 11.08 19.48 -6.80
N MET A 102 12.18 19.32 -6.09
CA MET A 102 12.50 18.13 -5.33
C MET A 102 12.00 18.27 -3.89
N PHE A 103 11.47 17.21 -3.35
CA PHE A 103 10.91 17.18 -1.99
C PHE A 103 11.43 15.95 -1.27
N ALA A 104 12.19 16.15 -0.21
CA ALA A 104 12.63 15.11 0.69
C ALA A 104 11.50 14.76 1.68
N ALA A 105 11.32 13.48 1.94
CA ALA A 105 10.45 12.97 2.98
C ALA A 105 11.29 12.27 4.06
N ARG A 106 10.75 12.17 5.27
CA ARG A 106 11.37 11.35 6.30
C ARG A 106 11.24 9.87 5.94
N ALA A 107 12.28 9.11 6.21
CA ALA A 107 12.17 7.65 6.15
C ALA A 107 11.12 7.19 7.17
N PRO A 108 10.26 6.21 6.82
CA PRO A 108 9.25 5.70 7.75
C PRO A 108 9.93 5.11 8.99
N GLN A 109 9.70 5.70 10.16
CA GLN A 109 10.37 5.30 11.41
C GLN A 109 10.04 3.85 11.80
N THR A 110 8.82 3.39 11.56
CA THR A 110 8.42 1.98 11.79
C THR A 110 9.23 0.99 10.97
N TRP A 111 9.72 1.39 9.80
CA TRP A 111 10.55 0.57 8.94
C TRP A 111 12.00 0.59 9.38
N LEU A 112 12.51 1.78 9.73
CA LEU A 112 13.83 1.91 10.37
C LEU A 112 13.88 1.13 11.67
N GLY A 113 12.81 1.14 12.48
CA GLY A 113 12.70 0.42 13.73
C GLY A 113 13.03 -1.07 13.61
N GLY A 114 12.67 -1.72 12.51
CA GLY A 114 13.02 -3.11 12.25
C GLY A 114 14.52 -3.39 12.29
N SER A 115 15.36 -2.44 11.89
CA SER A 115 16.83 -2.61 11.97
C SER A 115 17.40 -2.49 13.38
N PHE A 116 16.60 -2.03 14.35
CA PHE A 116 16.95 -1.94 15.76
C PHE A 116 16.35 -3.06 16.60
N THR A 117 15.14 -3.51 16.24
CA THR A 117 14.37 -4.50 17.00
C THR A 117 14.45 -5.92 16.43
N ASN A 118 14.87 -6.08 15.18
CA ASN A 118 15.08 -7.37 14.51
C ASN A 118 16.51 -7.46 13.97
N THR A 119 17.48 -7.33 14.86
CA THR A 119 18.91 -7.37 14.50
C THR A 119 19.46 -8.79 14.34
N GLY A 120 18.64 -9.80 14.70
CA GLY A 120 19.09 -11.20 14.81
C GLY A 120 19.90 -11.50 16.08
N LEU A 121 20.01 -10.55 17.02
CA LEU A 121 20.74 -10.71 18.28
C LEU A 121 19.80 -10.90 19.49
N ASP A 122 18.56 -10.44 19.38
CA ASP A 122 17.66 -10.30 20.51
C ASP A 122 16.74 -11.51 20.66
N GLN A 123 16.44 -12.20 19.55
CA GLN A 123 15.55 -13.35 19.56
C GLN A 123 15.89 -14.35 18.45
N GLN A 124 15.59 -15.60 18.72
CA GLN A 124 15.54 -16.68 17.74
C GLN A 124 14.11 -17.18 17.62
N THR A 125 13.73 -17.70 16.48
CA THR A 125 12.40 -18.27 16.28
C THR A 125 12.49 -19.78 16.26
N LEU A 126 11.80 -20.43 17.18
CA LEU A 126 11.56 -21.86 17.15
C LEU A 126 10.25 -22.12 16.40
N THR A 127 10.28 -23.04 15.43
CA THR A 127 9.11 -23.45 14.69
C THR A 127 8.98 -24.97 14.77
N CYS A 128 7.94 -25.47 15.44
CA CYS A 128 7.61 -26.90 15.51
C CYS A 128 6.53 -27.24 14.50
N THR A 129 6.81 -28.18 13.61
CA THR A 129 5.83 -28.74 12.68
C THR A 129 5.26 -30.05 13.22
N ALA A 130 4.32 -30.67 12.51
CA ALA A 130 3.78 -31.98 12.91
C ALA A 130 4.86 -33.08 12.97
N VAL A 131 5.95 -32.92 12.20
CA VAL A 131 7.08 -33.87 12.19
C VAL A 131 8.02 -33.63 13.38
N ASP A 132 8.12 -32.40 13.84
CA ASP A 132 8.98 -31.98 14.96
C ASP A 132 8.29 -32.15 16.31
N GLY A 133 7.00 -32.50 16.31
CA GLY A 133 6.16 -32.57 17.51
C GLY A 133 5.74 -31.18 17.99
N VAL A 134 4.45 -30.87 17.83
CA VAL A 134 3.87 -29.59 18.27
C VAL A 134 3.54 -29.69 19.76
N PRO A 135 4.10 -28.83 20.63
CA PRO A 135 3.80 -28.84 22.05
C PRO A 135 2.34 -28.50 22.31
N ALA A 136 1.81 -28.95 23.46
CA ALA A 136 0.47 -28.61 23.90
C ALA A 136 0.32 -27.09 24.06
N PRO A 137 -0.82 -26.50 23.70
CA PRO A 137 -1.05 -25.08 23.88
C PRO A 137 -1.04 -24.69 25.37
N VAL A 138 -0.30 -23.64 25.69
CA VAL A 138 -0.20 -23.06 27.05
C VAL A 138 -0.82 -21.69 27.02
N ILE A 139 -1.62 -21.38 28.05
CA ILE A 139 -2.31 -20.07 28.18
C ILE A 139 -1.40 -19.03 28.84
N ASP A 140 -0.45 -19.49 29.68
CA ASP A 140 0.49 -18.62 30.37
C ASP A 140 1.65 -18.25 29.50
N VAL A 141 1.81 -16.95 29.19
CA VAL A 141 2.86 -16.42 28.33
C VAL A 141 4.28 -16.56 28.91
N ASP A 142 4.39 -16.71 30.24
CA ASP A 142 5.66 -16.89 30.94
C ASP A 142 6.13 -18.36 30.92
N GLN A 143 5.27 -19.28 30.50
CA GLN A 143 5.52 -20.71 30.42
C GLN A 143 5.45 -21.27 29.00
N LEU A 144 5.68 -20.43 27.99
CA LEU A 144 5.65 -20.89 26.60
C LEU A 144 6.71 -21.96 26.34
N PRO A 145 6.37 -23.08 25.69
CA PRO A 145 7.32 -24.12 25.36
C PRO A 145 8.48 -23.58 24.52
N SER A 146 9.70 -23.84 24.96
CA SER A 146 10.93 -23.47 24.28
C SER A 146 11.53 -24.57 23.41
N GLU A 147 10.88 -25.73 23.38
CA GLU A 147 11.31 -26.92 22.64
C GLU A 147 10.12 -27.61 21.96
N CYS A 148 10.39 -28.34 20.86
CA CYS A 148 9.42 -29.21 20.24
C CYS A 148 9.38 -30.56 21.00
N THR A 149 8.28 -31.31 20.88
CA THR A 149 8.06 -32.54 21.67
C THR A 149 8.80 -33.77 21.15
N GLU A 150 9.30 -33.73 19.92
CA GLU A 150 10.07 -34.84 19.33
C GLU A 150 11.56 -34.78 19.69
N SER A 151 12.23 -35.92 19.63
CA SER A 151 13.61 -36.11 20.07
C SER A 151 14.67 -35.36 19.23
N ARG A 152 14.30 -34.80 18.10
CA ARG A 152 15.19 -34.00 17.23
C ARG A 152 14.57 -32.62 16.99
N PRO A 153 14.71 -31.71 17.95
CA PRO A 153 14.18 -30.38 17.81
C PRO A 153 14.81 -29.67 16.60
N PRO A 154 14.04 -28.90 15.82
CA PRO A 154 14.57 -28.05 14.77
C PRO A 154 15.50 -27.00 15.39
N THR A 155 16.58 -26.67 14.71
CA THR A 155 17.46 -25.59 15.12
C THR A 155 16.71 -24.26 15.06
N PRO A 156 16.65 -23.49 16.15
CA PRO A 156 16.07 -22.16 16.11
C PRO A 156 16.75 -21.30 15.04
N THR A 157 15.93 -20.59 14.26
CA THR A 157 16.43 -19.78 13.15
C THR A 157 16.48 -18.31 13.54
N THR A 158 17.44 -17.60 12.99
CA THR A 158 17.61 -16.15 13.20
C THR A 158 17.10 -15.40 11.97
N THR A 159 16.36 -14.32 12.20
CA THR A 159 16.00 -13.35 11.19
C THR A 159 16.65 -12.01 11.51
N ALA A 160 17.06 -11.27 10.48
CA ALA A 160 17.66 -9.96 10.68
C ALA A 160 17.05 -8.94 9.69
N THR A 161 17.00 -7.70 10.12
CA THR A 161 16.68 -6.55 9.27
C THR A 161 17.79 -5.51 9.43
N TYR A 162 18.30 -4.99 8.34
CA TYR A 162 19.31 -3.94 8.37
C TYR A 162 19.04 -2.88 7.30
N ILE A 163 19.71 -1.74 7.42
CA ILE A 163 19.64 -0.65 6.47
C ILE A 163 20.82 -0.76 5.50
N ALA A 164 20.56 -0.70 4.20
CA ALA A 164 21.64 -0.71 3.19
C ALA A 164 22.59 0.47 3.40
N HIS A 165 23.87 0.24 3.17
CA HIS A 165 24.92 1.26 3.37
C HIS A 165 24.70 2.51 2.49
N ASP A 166 24.07 2.35 1.33
CA ASP A 166 23.75 3.38 0.35
C ASP A 166 22.29 3.90 0.47
N PHE A 167 21.58 3.50 1.53
CA PHE A 167 20.20 3.93 1.77
C PHE A 167 20.11 5.46 1.80
N ARG A 168 19.12 5.98 1.07
CA ARG A 168 18.77 7.39 1.07
C ARG A 168 17.31 7.56 1.48
N ALA A 169 17.03 8.58 2.26
CA ALA A 169 15.67 8.89 2.62
C ALA A 169 14.82 9.20 1.37
N PRO A 170 13.51 8.91 1.38
CA PRO A 170 12.65 9.12 0.23
C PRO A 170 12.72 10.56 -0.29
N GLN A 171 12.84 10.72 -1.60
CA GLN A 171 12.84 12.00 -2.29
C GLN A 171 12.03 11.88 -3.58
N VAL A 172 11.23 12.89 -3.88
CA VAL A 172 10.40 12.92 -5.09
C VAL A 172 10.65 14.20 -5.89
N LEU A 173 10.67 14.08 -7.20
CA LEU A 173 10.52 15.19 -8.12
C LEU A 173 9.03 15.39 -8.39
N LYS A 174 8.50 16.57 -8.12
CA LYS A 174 7.10 16.91 -8.39
C LYS A 174 7.03 18.11 -9.31
N ALA A 175 6.22 18.02 -10.36
CA ALA A 175 5.88 19.12 -11.24
C ALA A 175 4.37 19.32 -11.25
N ARG A 176 3.93 20.58 -11.26
CA ARG A 176 2.51 20.97 -11.32
C ARG A 176 2.32 22.12 -12.28
N VAL A 177 1.23 22.06 -13.04
CA VAL A 177 0.68 23.18 -13.80
C VAL A 177 -0.80 23.27 -13.48
N GLY A 178 -1.30 24.48 -13.22
CA GLY A 178 -2.70 24.70 -12.91
C GLY A 178 -3.20 26.04 -13.45
N ILE A 179 -4.50 26.09 -13.71
CA ILE A 179 -5.21 27.31 -14.14
C ILE A 179 -6.44 27.46 -13.23
N ASP A 180 -6.57 28.61 -12.63
CA ASP A 180 -7.79 29.03 -11.92
C ASP A 180 -8.44 30.16 -12.71
N ALA A 181 -9.76 30.15 -12.77
CA ALA A 181 -10.52 31.23 -13.38
C ALA A 181 -11.84 31.46 -12.62
N THR A 182 -12.27 32.71 -12.58
CA THR A 182 -13.63 33.05 -12.15
C THR A 182 -14.44 33.38 -13.39
N LEU A 183 -15.39 32.53 -13.71
CA LEU A 183 -16.30 32.68 -14.85
C LEU A 183 -17.40 33.69 -14.56
N ALA A 184 -18.17 34.03 -15.57
CA ALA A 184 -19.42 34.78 -15.39
C ALA A 184 -20.29 34.12 -14.31
N TRP A 185 -21.13 34.86 -13.66
CA TRP A 185 -22.01 34.44 -12.55
C TRP A 185 -21.29 33.98 -11.28
N GLY A 186 -20.01 34.35 -11.09
CA GLY A 186 -19.25 34.06 -9.85
C GLY A 186 -18.94 32.56 -9.66
N THR A 187 -18.82 31.80 -10.75
CA THR A 187 -18.36 30.39 -10.72
C THR A 187 -16.85 30.35 -10.82
N SER A 188 -16.18 29.79 -9.81
CA SER A 188 -14.74 29.52 -9.83
C SER A 188 -14.48 28.14 -10.40
N VAL A 189 -13.54 28.02 -11.32
CA VAL A 189 -13.07 26.76 -11.91
C VAL A 189 -11.57 26.61 -11.75
N SER A 190 -11.10 25.40 -11.57
CA SER A 190 -9.68 25.06 -11.51
C SER A 190 -9.39 23.83 -12.34
N LEU A 191 -8.26 23.85 -13.03
CA LEU A 191 -7.66 22.69 -13.69
C LEU A 191 -6.23 22.55 -13.18
N ASP A 192 -5.85 21.35 -12.73
CA ASP A 192 -4.51 21.05 -12.27
C ASP A 192 -4.00 19.75 -12.88
N VAL A 193 -2.73 19.75 -13.29
CA VAL A 193 -1.98 18.57 -13.68
C VAL A 193 -0.78 18.45 -12.76
N VAL A 194 -0.64 17.29 -12.12
CA VAL A 194 0.48 17.00 -11.21
C VAL A 194 1.18 15.74 -11.65
N ARG A 195 2.49 15.81 -11.78
CA ARG A 195 3.37 14.68 -12.01
C ARG A 195 4.31 14.51 -10.85
N THR A 196 4.47 13.26 -10.36
CA THR A 196 5.42 12.90 -9.29
C THR A 196 6.25 11.70 -9.75
N ASP A 197 7.56 11.82 -9.65
CA ASP A 197 8.52 10.76 -9.92
C ASP A 197 9.39 10.56 -8.67
N ALA A 198 9.36 9.34 -8.10
CA ALA A 198 10.16 8.99 -6.94
C ALA A 198 11.64 8.79 -7.31
N ARG A 199 12.55 9.33 -6.50
CA ARG A 199 13.99 9.22 -6.67
C ARG A 199 14.59 8.16 -5.75
N HIS A 200 14.17 8.13 -4.50
CA HIS A 200 14.69 7.26 -3.46
C HIS A 200 13.51 6.72 -2.62
N GLN A 201 12.63 5.92 -3.25
CA GLN A 201 11.57 5.28 -2.51
C GLN A 201 12.12 4.10 -1.72
N THR A 202 11.64 3.93 -0.49
CA THR A 202 12.00 2.80 0.35
C THR A 202 11.62 1.48 -0.32
N TYR A 203 12.54 0.52 -0.28
CA TYR A 203 12.40 -0.80 -0.89
C TYR A 203 12.95 -1.87 0.05
N ILE A 204 12.30 -3.04 0.08
CA ILE A 204 12.70 -4.16 0.93
C ILE A 204 12.89 -5.39 0.08
N ARG A 205 13.98 -6.13 0.36
CA ARG A 205 14.27 -7.43 -0.23
C ARG A 205 14.89 -8.37 0.80
N ASP A 206 14.71 -9.67 0.61
CA ASP A 206 15.48 -10.69 1.33
C ASP A 206 16.78 -10.93 0.54
N VAL A 207 17.91 -10.52 1.11
CA VAL A 207 19.23 -10.68 0.48
C VAL A 207 19.86 -12.03 0.77
N ASN A 208 19.24 -12.83 1.64
CA ASN A 208 19.66 -14.20 1.95
C ASN A 208 18.96 -15.25 1.06
N LEU A 209 18.63 -14.86 -0.16
CA LEU A 209 18.05 -15.76 -1.17
C LEU A 209 18.87 -15.72 -2.45
N THR A 210 19.14 -16.89 -3.02
CA THR A 210 19.84 -17.03 -4.31
C THR A 210 18.84 -17.33 -5.40
N PHE A 211 18.84 -16.56 -6.48
CA PHE A 211 18.12 -16.91 -7.69
C PHE A 211 18.71 -18.18 -8.31
N THR A 212 17.91 -19.23 -8.45
CA THR A 212 18.32 -20.54 -8.93
C THR A 212 17.87 -20.87 -10.35
N GLY A 213 17.10 -19.96 -10.97
CA GLY A 213 16.55 -20.16 -12.31
C GLY A 213 15.07 -19.87 -12.39
N THR A 214 14.42 -20.40 -13.42
CA THR A 214 12.97 -20.27 -13.61
C THR A 214 12.32 -21.63 -13.77
N ASN A 215 11.09 -21.78 -13.29
CA ASN A 215 10.27 -22.95 -13.56
C ASN A 215 9.56 -22.87 -14.93
N ALA A 216 8.77 -23.87 -15.28
CA ALA A 216 8.05 -23.93 -16.56
C ALA A 216 6.99 -22.81 -16.75
N GLU A 217 6.55 -22.14 -15.67
CA GLU A 217 5.66 -20.99 -15.73
C GLU A 217 6.41 -19.67 -15.95
N GLY A 218 7.76 -19.71 -16.03
CA GLY A 218 8.59 -18.51 -16.07
C GLY A 218 8.74 -17.81 -14.72
N ARG A 219 8.39 -18.49 -13.61
CA ARG A 219 8.52 -17.97 -12.25
C ARG A 219 9.97 -18.04 -11.79
N ALA A 220 10.49 -16.94 -11.26
CA ALA A 220 11.79 -16.89 -10.62
C ALA A 220 11.81 -17.81 -9.38
N MET A 221 12.80 -18.68 -9.29
CA MET A 221 12.97 -19.62 -8.20
C MET A 221 14.16 -19.22 -7.31
N TYR A 222 14.01 -19.42 -6.00
CA TYR A 222 15.02 -19.11 -4.98
C TYR A 222 15.45 -20.33 -4.20
N GLY A 223 15.31 -21.51 -4.79
CA GLY A 223 15.67 -22.77 -4.16
C GLY A 223 15.49 -23.96 -5.09
N THR A 224 15.46 -25.12 -4.49
CA THR A 224 15.32 -26.40 -5.18
C THR A 224 14.06 -27.13 -4.75
N VAL A 225 13.64 -28.08 -5.57
CA VAL A 225 12.49 -28.94 -5.27
C VAL A 225 13.04 -30.33 -4.95
N THR A 226 12.68 -30.87 -3.79
CA THR A 226 13.04 -32.23 -3.41
C THR A 226 12.28 -33.26 -4.25
N PRO A 227 12.73 -34.51 -4.31
CA PRO A 227 11.98 -35.59 -5.00
C PRO A 227 10.55 -35.83 -4.48
N LYS A 228 10.28 -35.38 -3.23
CA LYS A 228 8.94 -35.41 -2.62
C LYS A 228 8.11 -34.17 -2.91
N GLY A 229 8.60 -33.24 -3.75
CA GLY A 229 7.90 -32.01 -4.12
C GLY A 229 7.94 -30.89 -3.08
N LYS A 230 8.81 -30.98 -2.07
CA LYS A 230 9.02 -29.93 -1.09
C LYS A 230 10.00 -28.88 -1.62
N LEU A 231 9.65 -27.61 -1.51
CA LEU A 231 10.52 -26.49 -1.82
C LEU A 231 11.52 -26.26 -0.67
N LEU A 232 12.78 -26.08 -1.01
CA LEU A 232 13.86 -25.77 -0.07
C LEU A 232 14.57 -24.51 -0.57
N PRO A 233 14.58 -23.41 0.20
CA PRO A 233 15.27 -22.19 -0.18
C PRO A 233 16.78 -22.40 -0.26
N THR A 234 17.43 -21.76 -1.22
CA THR A 234 18.87 -21.69 -1.33
C THR A 234 19.35 -20.39 -0.69
N ARG A 235 20.02 -20.52 0.46
CA ARG A 235 20.47 -19.38 1.26
C ARG A 235 21.97 -19.26 1.19
N PRO A 236 22.50 -18.06 0.82
CA PRO A 236 23.93 -17.76 0.88
C PRO A 236 24.53 -17.94 2.28
N ASP A 237 23.78 -17.63 3.32
CA ASP A 237 24.16 -17.89 4.71
C ASP A 237 23.07 -18.69 5.42
N PRO A 238 23.27 -19.99 5.65
CA PRO A 238 22.27 -20.86 6.26
C PRO A 238 22.02 -20.59 7.76
N ALA A 239 22.85 -19.77 8.42
CA ALA A 239 22.64 -19.37 9.80
C ALA A 239 21.43 -18.43 9.97
N PHE A 240 20.98 -17.83 8.86
CA PHE A 240 19.83 -16.95 8.86
C PHE A 240 18.67 -17.52 8.05
N ALA A 241 17.49 -17.54 8.65
CA ALA A 241 16.26 -17.90 7.95
C ALA A 241 15.81 -16.81 6.97
N GLN A 242 16.06 -15.54 7.30
CA GLN A 242 15.73 -14.39 6.47
C GLN A 242 16.64 -13.20 6.84
N VAL A 243 17.10 -12.47 5.84
CA VAL A 243 17.85 -11.22 6.04
C VAL A 243 17.23 -10.14 5.17
N LEU A 244 16.48 -9.25 5.79
CA LEU A 244 15.79 -8.14 5.10
C LEU A 244 16.68 -6.91 5.02
N GLU A 245 16.97 -6.49 3.81
CA GLU A 245 17.66 -5.23 3.52
C GLU A 245 16.65 -4.13 3.24
N LEU A 246 16.73 -3.04 3.98
CA LEU A 246 16.01 -1.81 3.73
C LEU A 246 16.86 -0.92 2.82
N GLY A 247 16.54 -0.89 1.55
CA GLY A 247 17.22 -0.13 0.51
C GLY A 247 16.41 1.03 -0.04
N SER A 248 16.98 1.70 -1.04
CA SER A 248 16.34 2.79 -1.78
C SER A 248 16.21 2.46 -3.24
N ARG A 249 15.07 2.81 -3.84
CA ARG A 249 14.78 2.58 -5.26
C ARG A 249 14.14 3.81 -5.89
N GLY A 250 14.41 4.06 -7.16
CA GLY A 250 13.70 5.00 -8.01
C GLY A 250 12.60 4.32 -8.85
N ALA A 251 11.97 5.10 -9.72
CA ALA A 251 11.00 4.71 -10.76
C ALA A 251 9.52 4.62 -10.38
N ASP A 252 9.13 4.76 -9.10
CA ASP A 252 7.71 4.91 -8.77
C ASP A 252 7.18 6.25 -9.29
N ARG A 253 5.95 6.25 -9.82
CA ARG A 253 5.41 7.39 -10.56
C ARG A 253 3.94 7.59 -10.29
N SER A 254 3.50 8.86 -10.26
CA SER A 254 2.09 9.18 -10.34
C SER A 254 1.83 10.39 -11.23
N THR A 255 0.69 10.38 -11.89
CA THR A 255 0.15 11.51 -12.65
C THR A 255 -1.29 11.70 -12.24
N ALA A 256 -1.69 12.93 -11.94
CA ALA A 256 -3.07 13.27 -11.64
C ALA A 256 -3.48 14.49 -12.46
N VAL A 257 -4.69 14.45 -12.99
CA VAL A 257 -5.38 15.57 -13.63
C VAL A 257 -6.65 15.80 -12.85
N SER A 258 -6.85 17.00 -12.32
CA SER A 258 -8.04 17.36 -11.56
C SER A 258 -8.71 18.59 -12.13
N VAL A 259 -10.03 18.54 -12.19
CA VAL A 259 -10.91 19.65 -12.56
C VAL A 259 -11.87 19.88 -11.41
N SER A 260 -12.05 21.14 -11.01
CA SER A 260 -13.06 21.47 -10.03
C SER A 260 -13.81 22.74 -10.42
N ALA A 261 -15.07 22.80 -9.99
CA ALA A 261 -15.90 23.98 -10.10
C ALA A 261 -16.63 24.24 -8.79
N SER A 262 -16.75 25.51 -8.41
CA SER A 262 -17.52 25.91 -7.24
C SER A 262 -18.30 27.19 -7.51
N LYS A 263 -19.50 27.27 -6.95
CA LYS A 263 -20.36 28.44 -7.03
C LYS A 263 -20.95 28.78 -5.66
N ARG A 264 -20.93 30.05 -5.34
CA ARG A 264 -21.64 30.62 -4.19
C ARG A 264 -22.73 31.55 -4.69
N TRP A 265 -23.92 31.39 -4.16
CA TRP A 265 -25.07 32.25 -4.43
C TRP A 265 -25.21 33.33 -3.36
N SER A 266 -25.92 34.41 -3.69
CA SER A 266 -26.16 35.55 -2.79
C SER A 266 -26.90 35.17 -1.51
N ASN A 267 -27.77 34.14 -1.57
CA ASN A 267 -28.48 33.60 -0.39
C ASN A 267 -27.59 32.75 0.53
N GLY A 268 -26.28 32.63 0.26
CA GLY A 268 -25.34 31.84 1.04
C GLY A 268 -25.32 30.35 0.71
N SER A 269 -26.08 29.90 -0.29
CA SER A 269 -25.96 28.53 -0.83
C SER A 269 -24.63 28.35 -1.54
N VAL A 270 -24.08 27.13 -1.51
CA VAL A 270 -22.80 26.77 -2.14
C VAL A 270 -22.94 25.43 -2.81
N ALA A 271 -22.40 25.28 -4.01
CA ALA A 271 -22.20 23.97 -4.65
C ALA A 271 -20.76 23.87 -5.17
N GLN A 272 -20.22 22.67 -5.10
CA GLN A 272 -18.89 22.36 -5.65
C GLN A 272 -18.87 20.95 -6.20
N VAL A 273 -18.11 20.77 -7.27
CA VAL A 273 -17.81 19.49 -7.89
C VAL A 273 -16.32 19.43 -8.21
N GLY A 274 -15.72 18.29 -7.93
CA GLY A 274 -14.32 18.00 -8.28
C GLY A 274 -14.22 16.61 -8.87
N TYR A 275 -13.55 16.51 -9.99
CA TYR A 275 -13.21 15.23 -10.62
C TYR A 275 -11.69 15.12 -10.76
N GLN A 276 -11.16 13.95 -10.44
CA GLN A 276 -9.75 13.63 -10.63
C GLN A 276 -9.64 12.33 -11.43
N TRP A 277 -8.81 12.39 -12.45
CA TRP A 277 -8.20 11.23 -13.07
C TRP A 277 -6.78 11.07 -12.54
N SER A 278 -6.39 9.84 -12.18
CA SER A 278 -5.02 9.58 -11.74
C SER A 278 -4.52 8.22 -12.21
N ARG A 279 -3.20 8.10 -12.30
CA ARG A 279 -2.49 6.85 -12.55
C ARG A 279 -1.25 6.80 -11.68
N ALA A 280 -1.14 5.75 -10.87
CA ALA A 280 0.02 5.51 -10.03
C ALA A 280 0.62 4.13 -10.32
N THR A 281 1.95 4.07 -10.40
CA THR A 281 2.72 2.83 -10.57
C THR A 281 3.84 2.78 -9.55
N ASP A 282 4.08 1.60 -9.00
CA ASP A 282 5.17 1.32 -8.08
C ASP A 282 5.71 -0.10 -8.29
N ALA A 283 6.84 -0.41 -7.68
CA ALA A 283 7.36 -1.76 -7.63
C ALA A 283 6.89 -2.52 -6.39
N MET A 284 6.48 -1.80 -5.35
CA MET A 284 6.04 -2.34 -4.07
C MET A 284 5.19 -1.29 -3.36
N THR A 285 3.92 -1.62 -3.12
CA THR A 285 3.04 -0.70 -2.38
C THR A 285 3.27 -0.84 -0.87
N LEU A 286 3.54 0.29 -0.21
CA LEU A 286 3.93 0.33 1.20
C LEU A 286 2.72 0.52 2.12
N PHE A 287 1.85 -0.50 2.22
CA PHE A 287 0.67 -0.45 3.12
C PHE A 287 0.96 -0.88 4.55
N ASN A 288 1.98 -1.73 4.74
CA ASN A 288 2.22 -2.37 6.01
C ASN A 288 3.16 -1.55 6.89
N PRO A 289 2.95 -1.52 8.21
CA PRO A 289 3.70 -0.66 9.12
C PRO A 289 5.11 -1.16 9.46
N GLY A 290 5.61 -2.21 8.85
CA GLY A 290 6.95 -2.75 9.13
C GLY A 290 7.56 -3.46 7.93
N ALA A 291 8.89 -3.57 7.92
CA ALA A 291 9.66 -4.14 6.83
C ALA A 291 9.27 -5.60 6.54
N ALA A 292 9.21 -6.44 7.57
CA ALA A 292 8.87 -7.85 7.42
C ALA A 292 7.47 -8.05 6.86
N LEU A 293 6.46 -7.38 7.43
CA LEU A 293 5.08 -7.45 6.95
C LEU A 293 4.93 -6.90 5.53
N ALA A 294 5.66 -5.85 5.19
CA ALA A 294 5.63 -5.29 3.85
C ALA A 294 6.25 -6.26 2.83
N PHE A 295 7.35 -6.94 3.16
CA PHE A 295 7.93 -7.98 2.31
C PHE A 295 6.98 -9.16 2.13
N GLN A 296 6.39 -9.66 3.21
CA GLN A 296 5.49 -10.82 3.21
C GLN A 296 4.18 -10.58 2.45
N ASN A 297 3.60 -9.38 2.56
CA ASN A 297 2.30 -9.08 1.97
C ASN A 297 2.37 -8.40 0.59
N SER A 298 3.56 -8.16 0.05
CA SER A 298 3.71 -7.60 -1.30
C SER A 298 3.89 -8.68 -2.33
N ALA A 299 2.96 -8.79 -3.27
CA ALA A 299 3.09 -9.72 -4.39
C ALA A 299 4.36 -9.43 -5.23
N ILE A 300 5.07 -10.49 -5.62
CA ILE A 300 6.29 -10.42 -6.39
C ILE A 300 5.96 -10.48 -7.88
N ASP A 301 6.19 -9.37 -8.59
CA ASP A 301 6.16 -9.31 -10.06
C ASP A 301 7.61 -9.13 -10.56
N GLY A 302 8.14 -10.13 -11.24
CA GLY A 302 9.55 -10.21 -11.61
C GLY A 302 10.38 -11.00 -10.59
N THR A 303 11.52 -10.46 -10.19
CA THR A 303 12.41 -11.07 -9.17
C THR A 303 12.40 -10.24 -7.88
N ILE A 304 12.83 -10.82 -6.76
CA ILE A 304 12.94 -10.10 -5.48
C ILE A 304 13.87 -8.89 -5.61
N ASP A 305 14.96 -9.01 -6.36
CA ASP A 305 15.92 -7.92 -6.57
C ASP A 305 15.47 -6.90 -7.62
N ALA A 306 14.66 -7.32 -8.59
CA ALA A 306 14.20 -6.51 -9.71
C ALA A 306 12.70 -6.65 -9.95
N ARG A 307 11.88 -6.23 -8.97
CA ARG A 307 10.43 -6.20 -9.12
C ARG A 307 10.03 -5.25 -10.24
N ARG A 308 9.10 -5.67 -11.08
CA ARG A 308 8.58 -4.86 -12.18
C ARG A 308 7.72 -3.73 -11.66
N GLN A 309 7.73 -2.63 -12.39
CA GLN A 309 6.76 -1.56 -12.19
C GLN A 309 5.38 -2.02 -12.64
N ALA A 310 4.42 -1.99 -11.72
CA ALA A 310 3.03 -2.33 -11.98
C ALA A 310 2.11 -1.25 -11.42
N ARG A 311 0.81 -1.42 -11.57
CA ARG A 311 -0.17 -0.53 -10.95
C ARG A 311 0.02 -0.54 -9.44
N SER A 312 0.07 0.65 -8.83
CA SER A 312 0.14 0.78 -7.38
C SER A 312 -1.16 0.32 -6.71
N GLY A 313 -1.07 -0.27 -5.52
CA GLY A 313 -2.25 -0.62 -4.73
C GLY A 313 -3.10 0.60 -4.31
N VAL A 314 -2.53 1.80 -4.36
CA VAL A 314 -3.25 3.07 -4.10
C VAL A 314 -3.76 3.75 -5.38
N ASP A 315 -3.68 3.09 -6.54
CA ASP A 315 -4.14 3.64 -7.81
C ASP A 315 -5.67 3.68 -7.89
N ILE A 316 -6.24 4.87 -7.83
CA ILE A 316 -7.68 5.14 -8.01
C ILE A 316 -7.85 6.03 -9.25
N PRO A 317 -8.10 5.44 -10.46
CA PRO A 317 -8.10 6.19 -11.72
C PRO A 317 -9.14 7.30 -11.79
N HIS A 318 -10.30 7.10 -11.20
CA HIS A 318 -11.40 8.07 -11.27
C HIS A 318 -11.93 8.33 -9.87
N SER A 319 -12.00 9.60 -9.49
CA SER A 319 -12.60 10.07 -8.24
C SER A 319 -13.44 11.31 -8.54
N LEU A 320 -14.72 11.28 -8.19
CA LEU A 320 -15.64 12.39 -8.25
C LEU A 320 -16.17 12.68 -6.85
N VAL A 321 -16.13 13.94 -6.47
CA VAL A 321 -16.76 14.46 -5.24
C VAL A 321 -17.64 15.63 -5.64
N ALA A 322 -18.89 15.58 -5.27
CA ALA A 322 -19.82 16.70 -5.45
C ALA A 322 -20.50 17.00 -4.11
N SER A 323 -20.59 18.27 -3.76
CA SER A 323 -21.30 18.69 -2.56
C SER A 323 -22.11 19.94 -2.81
N ALA A 324 -23.22 20.08 -2.10
CA ALA A 324 -24.05 21.27 -2.12
C ALA A 324 -24.59 21.56 -0.71
N ILE A 325 -24.70 22.84 -0.41
CA ILE A 325 -25.43 23.37 0.76
C ILE A 325 -26.43 24.35 0.24
N ALA A 326 -27.70 24.04 0.37
CA ALA A 326 -28.82 24.93 0.05
C ALA A 326 -29.34 25.60 1.33
N ARG A 327 -29.36 26.92 1.33
CA ARG A 327 -30.01 27.72 2.37
C ARG A 327 -31.48 27.88 1.99
N LEU A 328 -32.33 27.36 2.84
CA LEU A 328 -33.80 27.33 2.64
C LEU A 328 -34.49 28.37 3.56
N PRO A 329 -35.74 28.74 3.29
CA PRO A 329 -36.53 29.55 4.21
C PRO A 329 -36.60 28.93 5.62
N PHE A 330 -37.01 29.74 6.60
CA PHE A 330 -37.21 29.32 8.00
C PHE A 330 -35.91 28.82 8.68
N ALA A 331 -34.74 29.36 8.28
CA ALA A 331 -33.44 28.97 8.81
C ALA A 331 -33.13 27.46 8.67
N LEU A 332 -33.70 26.83 7.66
CA LEU A 332 -33.38 25.48 7.25
C LEU A 332 -32.14 25.46 6.32
N SER A 333 -31.38 24.40 6.37
CA SER A 333 -30.35 24.11 5.39
C SER A 333 -30.37 22.64 5.00
N ALA A 334 -30.32 22.38 3.70
CA ALA A 334 -30.13 21.04 3.16
C ALA A 334 -28.70 20.91 2.61
N SER A 335 -28.02 19.82 2.93
CA SER A 335 -26.67 19.54 2.43
C SER A 335 -26.62 18.16 1.80
N PHE A 336 -25.85 18.03 0.72
CA PHE A 336 -25.64 16.79 0.00
C PHE A 336 -24.15 16.58 -0.22
N LEU A 337 -23.69 15.34 -0.11
CA LEU A 337 -22.33 14.94 -0.41
C LEU A 337 -22.34 13.64 -1.20
N MET A 338 -21.99 13.72 -2.47
CA MET A 338 -21.79 12.55 -3.34
C MET A 338 -20.30 12.24 -3.48
N ARG A 339 -19.95 10.96 -3.35
CA ARG A 339 -18.63 10.44 -3.67
C ARG A 339 -18.80 9.29 -4.64
N ALA A 340 -18.02 9.32 -5.73
CA ALA A 340 -17.91 8.21 -6.67
C ALA A 340 -16.44 7.98 -6.97
N GLN A 341 -15.96 6.75 -6.76
CA GLN A 341 -14.56 6.42 -7.02
C GLN A 341 -14.41 5.02 -7.58
N SER A 342 -13.37 4.84 -8.42
CA SER A 342 -12.95 3.51 -8.87
C SER A 342 -12.58 2.65 -7.67
N GLY A 343 -12.85 1.36 -7.75
CA GLY A 343 -12.42 0.42 -6.72
C GLY A 343 -10.89 0.28 -6.65
N GLN A 344 -10.40 -0.24 -5.54
CA GLN A 344 -8.97 -0.52 -5.36
C GLN A 344 -8.52 -1.65 -6.29
N PRO A 345 -7.28 -1.59 -6.82
CA PRO A 345 -6.70 -2.67 -7.59
C PRO A 345 -6.28 -3.83 -6.67
N TYR A 346 -6.22 -5.04 -7.24
CA TYR A 346 -5.75 -6.23 -6.54
C TYR A 346 -5.18 -7.26 -7.53
N ALA A 347 -4.53 -8.29 -7.00
CA ALA A 347 -4.02 -9.43 -7.76
C ALA A 347 -4.43 -10.76 -7.12
N TYR A 348 -4.51 -11.82 -7.92
CA TYR A 348 -4.64 -13.19 -7.42
C TYR A 348 -3.26 -13.78 -7.15
N THR A 349 -3.15 -14.49 -6.02
CA THR A 349 -1.91 -15.15 -5.59
C THR A 349 -2.15 -16.63 -5.29
N ILE A 350 -1.07 -17.37 -5.12
CA ILE A 350 -1.09 -18.75 -4.62
C ILE A 350 -0.95 -18.73 -3.10
N LYS A 351 -1.69 -19.59 -2.42
CA LYS A 351 -1.73 -19.59 -0.95
C LYS A 351 -0.39 -20.02 -0.33
N GLN A 352 0.29 -21.03 -0.92
CA GLN A 352 1.59 -21.48 -0.46
C GLN A 352 2.72 -20.75 -1.19
N ASP A 353 3.93 -20.87 -0.65
CA ASP A 353 5.17 -20.56 -1.36
C ASP A 353 5.33 -21.52 -2.56
N VAL A 354 5.53 -20.99 -3.75
CA VAL A 354 5.74 -21.76 -4.99
C VAL A 354 7.01 -21.33 -5.74
N ASN A 355 7.83 -20.49 -5.10
CA ASN A 355 9.10 -20.01 -5.66
C ASN A 355 10.31 -20.28 -4.74
N ALA A 356 10.09 -20.88 -3.57
CA ALA A 356 11.08 -21.16 -2.54
C ALA A 356 11.70 -19.90 -1.89
N ASP A 357 10.95 -18.81 -1.78
CA ASP A 357 11.40 -17.62 -1.05
C ASP A 357 11.03 -17.66 0.44
N SER A 358 10.35 -18.73 0.90
CA SER A 358 9.84 -18.94 2.25
C SER A 358 8.71 -18.00 2.65
N VAL A 359 8.05 -17.35 1.69
CA VAL A 359 6.88 -16.49 1.95
C VAL A 359 5.65 -17.07 1.25
N ALA A 360 4.61 -17.30 2.00
CA ALA A 360 3.33 -17.78 1.48
C ALA A 360 2.42 -16.61 1.09
N GLY A 361 1.73 -16.73 -0.04
CA GLY A 361 0.71 -15.76 -0.45
C GLY A 361 1.21 -14.53 -1.20
N ASN A 362 2.51 -14.43 -1.49
CA ASN A 362 3.11 -13.35 -2.27
C ASN A 362 3.34 -13.71 -3.75
N ASP A 363 3.19 -14.97 -4.12
CA ASP A 363 3.37 -15.47 -5.48
C ASP A 363 2.15 -15.22 -6.34
N LEU A 364 2.30 -14.44 -7.41
CA LEU A 364 1.23 -14.16 -8.37
C LEU A 364 0.81 -15.42 -9.11
N PHE A 365 -0.49 -15.54 -9.39
CA PHE A 365 -1.05 -16.69 -10.10
C PHE A 365 -0.58 -16.75 -11.55
N TYR A 366 -0.13 -17.92 -11.99
CA TYR A 366 0.04 -18.23 -13.41
C TYR A 366 -1.31 -18.54 -14.02
N VAL A 367 -1.73 -17.79 -15.03
CA VAL A 367 -3.03 -17.95 -15.69
C VAL A 367 -2.89 -18.93 -16.84
N PRO A 368 -3.34 -20.19 -16.71
CA PRO A 368 -3.15 -21.19 -17.75
C PRO A 368 -3.97 -20.91 -19.01
N ARG A 369 -3.46 -21.34 -20.16
CA ARG A 369 -4.16 -21.26 -21.45
C ARG A 369 -5.30 -22.26 -21.50
N ASP A 370 -5.03 -23.50 -21.10
CA ASP A 370 -5.93 -24.64 -21.13
C ASP A 370 -5.58 -25.66 -20.02
N SER A 371 -6.23 -26.82 -20.02
CA SER A 371 -6.04 -27.87 -19.02
C SER A 371 -4.67 -28.55 -19.07
N ALA A 372 -3.94 -28.50 -20.20
CA ALA A 372 -2.60 -29.04 -20.33
C ALA A 372 -1.53 -28.08 -19.82
N ASP A 373 -1.87 -26.81 -19.72
CA ASP A 373 -0.95 -25.74 -19.28
C ASP A 373 -0.93 -25.55 -17.75
N ILE A 374 -1.60 -26.43 -16.98
CA ILE A 374 -1.65 -26.42 -15.52
C ILE A 374 -1.60 -27.85 -14.96
N SER A 375 -0.86 -28.07 -13.88
CA SER A 375 -0.89 -29.32 -13.13
C SER A 375 -1.87 -29.24 -11.96
N LEU A 376 -2.92 -30.05 -11.95
CA LEU A 376 -3.95 -30.06 -10.92
C LEU A 376 -3.89 -31.31 -10.06
N THR A 377 -4.17 -31.19 -8.76
CA THR A 377 -4.39 -32.35 -7.85
C THR A 377 -5.68 -33.09 -8.16
N ALA A 378 -6.65 -32.40 -8.74
CA ALA A 378 -7.97 -32.89 -9.13
C ALA A 378 -8.30 -32.32 -10.53
N PRO A 379 -7.92 -33.02 -11.62
CA PRO A 379 -8.08 -32.52 -13.00
C PRO A 379 -9.54 -32.17 -13.37
N GLU A 380 -10.51 -32.85 -12.78
CA GLU A 380 -11.95 -32.56 -12.97
C GLU A 380 -12.37 -31.17 -12.50
N LYS A 381 -11.57 -30.50 -11.67
CA LYS A 381 -11.82 -29.13 -11.22
C LYS A 381 -11.45 -28.07 -12.26
N TRP A 382 -10.80 -28.46 -13.36
CA TRP A 382 -10.43 -27.52 -14.42
C TRP A 382 -11.61 -26.72 -14.95
N SER A 383 -12.75 -27.36 -15.19
CA SER A 383 -13.94 -26.68 -15.72
C SER A 383 -14.35 -25.47 -14.85
N ALA A 384 -14.35 -25.64 -13.53
CA ALA A 384 -14.70 -24.57 -12.59
C ALA A 384 -13.62 -23.47 -12.56
N ILE A 385 -12.35 -23.85 -12.58
CA ILE A 385 -11.21 -22.90 -12.62
C ILE A 385 -11.25 -22.10 -13.91
N ASN A 386 -11.46 -22.77 -15.05
CA ASN A 386 -11.53 -22.13 -16.35
C ASN A 386 -12.72 -21.15 -16.45
N ALA A 387 -13.90 -21.55 -15.98
CA ALA A 387 -15.07 -20.67 -15.93
C ALA A 387 -14.84 -19.43 -15.05
N TYR A 388 -14.09 -19.61 -13.95
CA TYR A 388 -13.72 -18.46 -13.13
C TYR A 388 -12.77 -17.53 -13.89
N ILE A 389 -11.73 -18.02 -14.55
CA ILE A 389 -10.79 -17.25 -15.34
C ILE A 389 -11.52 -16.48 -16.45
N ASP A 390 -12.43 -17.15 -17.18
CA ASP A 390 -13.21 -16.55 -18.27
C ASP A 390 -14.16 -15.44 -17.77
N GLY A 391 -14.69 -15.59 -16.57
CA GLY A 391 -15.55 -14.60 -15.93
C GLY A 391 -14.82 -13.36 -15.41
N GLU A 392 -13.48 -13.33 -15.37
CA GLU A 392 -12.67 -12.20 -14.92
C GLU A 392 -11.77 -11.69 -16.05
N ALA A 393 -12.09 -10.52 -16.61
CA ALA A 393 -11.33 -9.93 -17.72
C ALA A 393 -9.84 -9.82 -17.42
N CYS A 394 -9.49 -9.40 -16.20
CA CYS A 394 -8.09 -9.26 -15.77
C CYS A 394 -7.31 -10.58 -15.71
N LEU A 395 -7.96 -11.73 -15.60
CA LEU A 395 -7.35 -13.05 -15.73
C LEU A 395 -7.37 -13.50 -17.20
N ARG A 396 -8.53 -13.46 -17.84
CA ARG A 396 -8.71 -13.91 -19.22
C ARG A 396 -7.70 -13.30 -20.20
N GLU A 397 -7.40 -12.02 -20.05
CA GLU A 397 -6.44 -11.29 -20.88
C GLU A 397 -4.97 -11.64 -20.62
N GLN A 398 -4.70 -12.43 -19.57
CA GLN A 398 -3.36 -12.80 -19.15
C GLN A 398 -3.08 -14.30 -19.27
N ARG A 399 -3.86 -15.04 -20.03
CA ARG A 399 -3.64 -16.47 -20.25
C ARG A 399 -2.23 -16.76 -20.81
N GLY A 400 -1.60 -17.80 -20.29
CA GLY A 400 -0.26 -18.26 -20.67
C GLY A 400 0.88 -17.48 -20.00
N ARG A 401 0.60 -16.72 -18.95
CA ARG A 401 1.63 -15.97 -18.21
C ARG A 401 1.27 -15.79 -16.74
N ILE A 402 2.26 -15.51 -15.91
CA ILE A 402 2.03 -15.01 -14.56
C ILE A 402 1.35 -13.64 -14.68
N MET A 403 0.23 -13.46 -13.97
CA MET A 403 -0.51 -12.21 -14.01
C MET A 403 0.32 -11.03 -13.48
N ALA A 404 0.10 -9.85 -14.02
CA ALA A 404 0.73 -8.64 -13.51
C ALA A 404 0.12 -8.24 -12.13
N ARG A 405 0.96 -7.71 -11.25
CA ARG A 405 0.52 -7.22 -9.94
C ARG A 405 -0.54 -6.12 -10.11
N ASN A 406 -1.59 -6.16 -9.29
CA ASN A 406 -2.67 -5.17 -9.25
C ASN A 406 -3.40 -4.96 -10.59
N SER A 407 -3.43 -6.00 -11.45
CA SER A 407 -4.09 -5.92 -12.76
C SER A 407 -5.61 -6.04 -12.69
N CYS A 408 -6.17 -6.63 -11.64
CA CYS A 408 -7.60 -6.66 -11.35
C CYS A 408 -8.03 -5.42 -10.59
N ARG A 409 -9.34 -5.13 -10.60
CA ARG A 409 -9.90 -3.98 -9.88
C ARG A 409 -11.27 -4.32 -9.29
N ASN A 410 -11.48 -3.92 -8.06
CA ASN A 410 -12.79 -3.96 -7.42
C ASN A 410 -13.77 -3.02 -8.14
N PRO A 411 -15.08 -3.26 -8.05
CA PRO A 411 -16.09 -2.35 -8.59
C PRO A 411 -15.97 -0.93 -8.05
N ALA A 412 -16.45 0.04 -8.80
CA ALA A 412 -16.58 1.41 -8.33
C ALA A 412 -17.59 1.50 -7.18
N VAL A 413 -17.36 2.45 -6.29
CA VAL A 413 -18.24 2.74 -5.16
C VAL A 413 -18.82 4.13 -5.33
N ILE A 414 -20.14 4.24 -5.21
CA ILE A 414 -20.88 5.52 -5.28
C ILE A 414 -21.71 5.63 -4.00
N THR A 415 -21.54 6.71 -3.25
CA THR A 415 -22.33 7.02 -2.06
C THR A 415 -22.90 8.41 -2.15
N LEU A 416 -24.08 8.59 -1.57
CA LEU A 416 -24.76 9.89 -1.44
C LEU A 416 -25.19 10.05 0.01
N ASP A 417 -24.69 11.09 0.67
CA ASP A 417 -25.08 11.47 2.02
C ASP A 417 -25.90 12.75 1.97
N ALA A 418 -26.89 12.88 2.84
CA ALA A 418 -27.73 14.06 2.96
C ALA A 418 -27.85 14.51 4.41
N ARG A 419 -27.98 15.80 4.62
CA ARG A 419 -28.26 16.41 5.93
C ARG A 419 -29.34 17.47 5.78
N LEU A 420 -30.33 17.45 6.69
CA LEU A 420 -31.27 18.55 6.90
C LEU A 420 -31.00 19.13 8.29
N ALA A 421 -30.81 20.44 8.38
CA ALA A 421 -30.56 21.10 9.66
C ALA A 421 -31.45 22.35 9.81
N LYS A 422 -31.91 22.56 11.04
CA LYS A 422 -32.69 23.74 11.48
C LYS A 422 -31.86 24.54 12.47
N SER A 423 -31.61 25.81 12.17
CA SER A 423 -31.02 26.74 13.14
C SER A 423 -32.15 27.49 13.88
N ILE A 424 -31.99 27.55 15.20
CA ILE A 424 -32.92 28.26 16.11
C ILE A 424 -32.08 29.28 16.87
N THR A 425 -32.46 30.55 16.78
CA THR A 425 -31.82 31.60 17.59
C THR A 425 -32.54 31.66 18.94
N LEU A 426 -31.79 31.58 20.01
CA LEU A 426 -32.30 31.67 21.38
C LEU A 426 -31.82 32.99 21.99
N GLY A 427 -32.76 33.92 22.20
CA GLY A 427 -32.40 35.29 22.59
C GLY A 427 -31.58 36.01 21.50
N ASP A 428 -30.74 36.95 21.89
CA ASP A 428 -30.02 37.83 20.95
C ASP A 428 -28.71 37.24 20.38
N VAL A 429 -28.15 36.22 20.99
CA VAL A 429 -26.77 35.75 20.66
C VAL A 429 -26.54 34.23 20.69
N GLN A 430 -27.45 33.50 21.28
CA GLN A 430 -27.32 32.04 21.38
C GLN A 430 -27.93 31.33 20.16
N ARG A 431 -27.32 30.28 19.71
CA ARG A 431 -27.80 29.53 18.56
C ARG A 431 -27.82 28.03 18.86
N LEU A 432 -28.95 27.41 18.57
CA LEU A 432 -29.13 25.99 18.59
C LEU A 432 -29.32 25.48 17.16
N GLU A 433 -28.61 24.46 16.74
CA GLU A 433 -28.83 23.76 15.49
C GLU A 433 -29.22 22.31 15.77
N VAL A 434 -30.31 21.88 15.20
CA VAL A 434 -30.74 20.47 15.19
C VAL A 434 -30.60 19.95 13.78
N GLY A 435 -29.93 18.82 13.62
CA GLY A 435 -29.64 18.21 12.32
C GLY A 435 -30.01 16.75 12.27
N LEU A 436 -30.49 16.33 11.11
CA LEU A 436 -30.73 14.95 10.72
C LEU A 436 -29.74 14.63 9.59
N ASP A 437 -28.83 13.69 9.82
CA ASP A 437 -27.91 13.17 8.81
C ASP A 437 -28.38 11.79 8.35
N VAL A 438 -28.43 11.58 7.04
CA VAL A 438 -28.70 10.30 6.42
C VAL A 438 -27.50 9.93 5.56
N PHE A 439 -26.76 8.93 5.99
CA PHE A 439 -25.62 8.41 5.24
C PHE A 439 -26.09 7.35 4.26
N ASN A 440 -25.48 7.32 3.07
CA ASN A 440 -25.80 6.41 1.99
C ASN A 440 -27.32 6.41 1.64
N VAL A 441 -27.86 7.59 1.34
CA VAL A 441 -29.27 7.80 0.97
C VAL A 441 -29.68 6.90 -0.20
N ALA A 442 -28.78 6.64 -1.14
CA ALA A 442 -29.03 5.76 -2.27
C ALA A 442 -29.50 4.38 -1.80
N ASN A 443 -28.83 3.79 -0.80
CA ASN A 443 -29.21 2.48 -0.25
C ASN A 443 -30.49 2.52 0.60
N LEU A 444 -30.85 3.68 1.16
CA LEU A 444 -32.13 3.86 1.84
C LEU A 444 -33.30 3.84 0.85
N LEU A 445 -33.08 4.38 -0.36
CA LEU A 445 -34.12 4.45 -1.40
C LEU A 445 -34.28 3.12 -2.15
N ASP A 446 -33.14 2.44 -2.41
CA ASP A 446 -33.11 1.17 -3.09
C ASP A 446 -31.92 0.32 -2.52
N HIS A 447 -32.23 -0.87 -2.02
CA HIS A 447 -31.25 -1.76 -1.38
C HIS A 447 -30.11 -2.22 -2.30
N ASP A 448 -30.27 -2.12 -3.61
CA ASP A 448 -29.23 -2.43 -4.61
C ASP A 448 -28.34 -1.24 -4.96
N TRP A 449 -28.69 -0.04 -4.53
CA TRP A 449 -27.92 1.17 -4.75
C TRP A 449 -26.94 1.43 -3.59
N GLY A 450 -25.91 2.22 -3.86
CA GLY A 450 -24.93 2.60 -2.83
C GLY A 450 -24.14 1.44 -2.25
N LEU A 451 -24.05 0.31 -2.93
CA LEU A 451 -23.36 -0.87 -2.47
C LEU A 451 -21.85 -0.74 -2.73
N ALA A 452 -21.05 -0.95 -1.69
CA ALA A 452 -19.62 -1.17 -1.80
C ALA A 452 -19.37 -2.67 -2.01
N ARG A 453 -18.91 -3.05 -3.18
CA ARG A 453 -18.60 -4.44 -3.52
C ARG A 453 -17.10 -4.62 -3.68
N SER A 454 -16.54 -5.69 -3.10
CA SER A 454 -15.12 -6.03 -3.29
C SER A 454 -14.89 -7.53 -3.37
N THR A 455 -13.88 -7.93 -4.12
CA THR A 455 -13.33 -9.28 -4.11
C THR A 455 -12.38 -9.42 -2.91
N THR A 456 -11.64 -8.37 -2.62
CA THR A 456 -10.76 -8.27 -1.44
C THR A 456 -10.58 -6.82 -1.02
N ALA A 457 -10.41 -6.59 0.28
CA ALA A 457 -9.99 -5.31 0.84
C ALA A 457 -8.45 -5.18 0.89
N LYS A 458 -7.72 -6.25 0.53
CA LYS A 458 -6.26 -6.32 0.49
C LYS A 458 -5.76 -6.18 -0.95
N GLU A 459 -4.45 -5.99 -1.11
CA GLU A 459 -3.79 -5.96 -2.43
C GLU A 459 -3.80 -7.33 -3.11
N THR A 460 -3.92 -8.42 -2.36
CA THR A 460 -3.91 -9.79 -2.88
C THR A 460 -5.07 -10.63 -2.33
N VAL A 461 -5.48 -11.61 -3.13
CA VAL A 461 -6.41 -12.66 -2.72
C VAL A 461 -5.89 -14.01 -3.21
N ALA A 462 -5.82 -15.00 -2.31
CA ALA A 462 -5.44 -16.36 -2.69
C ALA A 462 -6.47 -16.96 -3.64
N PHE A 463 -6.02 -17.45 -4.79
CA PHE A 463 -6.86 -18.06 -5.82
C PHE A 463 -6.87 -19.60 -5.72
N LEU A 464 -5.68 -20.20 -5.68
CA LEU A 464 -5.48 -21.62 -5.55
C LEU A 464 -4.50 -21.95 -4.43
N ALA A 465 -4.57 -23.17 -3.93
CA ALA A 465 -3.52 -23.77 -3.13
C ALA A 465 -2.49 -24.46 -4.05
N ALA A 466 -1.27 -24.66 -3.58
CA ALA A 466 -0.25 -25.47 -4.23
C ALA A 466 0.33 -26.48 -3.22
N PRO A 467 -0.38 -27.58 -2.95
CA PRO A 467 0.04 -28.57 -1.95
C PRO A 467 1.24 -29.43 -2.37
N GLY A 468 1.70 -29.30 -3.61
CA GLY A 468 2.81 -30.12 -4.12
C GLY A 468 3.42 -29.55 -5.39
N TRP A 469 4.31 -30.36 -5.99
CA TRP A 469 5.05 -30.03 -7.20
C TRP A 469 4.91 -31.16 -8.23
N ASP A 470 4.77 -30.80 -9.50
CA ASP A 470 4.85 -31.72 -10.64
C ASP A 470 6.28 -31.67 -11.18
N ALA A 471 7.08 -32.70 -10.82
CA ALA A 471 8.48 -32.75 -11.21
C ALA A 471 8.65 -32.95 -12.72
N SER A 472 7.72 -33.64 -13.37
CA SER A 472 7.77 -33.94 -14.82
C SER A 472 7.53 -32.66 -15.64
N ALA A 473 6.63 -31.83 -15.17
CA ALA A 473 6.29 -30.54 -15.80
C ALA A 473 7.08 -29.35 -15.23
N ASN A 474 7.91 -29.54 -14.23
CA ASN A 474 8.66 -28.50 -13.50
C ASN A 474 7.79 -27.30 -13.10
N ARG A 475 6.64 -27.56 -12.48
CA ARG A 475 5.69 -26.53 -12.05
C ARG A 475 4.95 -26.94 -10.77
N PRO A 476 4.34 -25.98 -10.02
CA PRO A 476 3.48 -26.30 -8.89
C PRO A 476 2.30 -27.19 -9.28
N LYS A 477 1.88 -28.08 -8.39
CA LYS A 477 0.65 -28.84 -8.51
C LYS A 477 -0.45 -28.15 -7.73
N TYR A 478 -1.41 -27.58 -8.43
CA TYR A 478 -2.45 -26.74 -7.86
C TYR A 478 -3.68 -27.53 -7.40
N GLY A 479 -4.37 -26.97 -6.40
CA GLY A 479 -5.66 -27.46 -5.92
C GLY A 479 -6.56 -26.31 -5.50
N LEU A 480 -7.84 -26.60 -5.29
CA LEU A 480 -8.75 -25.61 -4.73
C LEU A 480 -8.39 -25.30 -3.27
N LEU A 481 -8.70 -24.10 -2.83
CA LEU A 481 -8.69 -23.76 -1.41
C LEU A 481 -9.77 -24.55 -0.67
N PRO A 482 -9.64 -24.81 0.65
CA PRO A 482 -10.69 -25.47 1.44
C PRO A 482 -12.06 -24.80 1.33
N ILE A 483 -12.09 -23.48 1.12
CA ILE A 483 -13.31 -22.69 0.91
C ILE A 483 -13.75 -22.63 -0.56
N GLY A 484 -13.08 -23.36 -1.46
CA GLY A 484 -13.29 -23.29 -2.91
C GLY A 484 -12.61 -22.08 -3.56
N LEU A 485 -13.09 -21.68 -4.75
CA LEU A 485 -12.63 -20.47 -5.42
C LEU A 485 -13.07 -19.21 -4.65
N PRO A 486 -12.27 -18.14 -4.64
CA PRO A 486 -12.63 -16.92 -3.88
C PRO A 486 -13.91 -16.28 -4.42
N ALA A 487 -14.76 -15.85 -3.52
CA ALA A 487 -15.98 -15.14 -3.87
C ALA A 487 -15.63 -13.78 -4.50
N ARG A 488 -16.33 -13.43 -5.56
CA ARG A 488 -16.13 -12.17 -6.31
C ARG A 488 -17.15 -11.12 -5.90
N ARG A 489 -16.70 -9.87 -5.81
CA ARG A 489 -17.57 -8.68 -5.72
C ARG A 489 -18.60 -8.79 -4.59
N GLN A 490 -18.17 -9.32 -3.44
CA GLN A 490 -19.02 -9.43 -2.26
C GLN A 490 -19.41 -8.06 -1.73
N VAL A 491 -20.65 -7.91 -1.31
CA VAL A 491 -21.13 -6.68 -0.64
C VAL A 491 -20.41 -6.54 0.69
N GLN A 492 -19.80 -5.38 0.91
CA GLN A 492 -19.18 -5.01 2.18
C GLN A 492 -20.28 -4.40 3.07
N PRO A 493 -20.68 -5.04 4.19
CA PRO A 493 -21.87 -4.62 4.92
C PRO A 493 -21.80 -3.19 5.46
N ASP A 494 -20.69 -2.83 6.12
CA ASP A 494 -20.58 -1.54 6.81
C ASP A 494 -20.63 -0.32 5.89
N PRO A 495 -19.86 -0.25 4.78
CA PRO A 495 -19.93 0.90 3.87
C PRO A 495 -21.18 0.88 2.98
N SER A 496 -21.91 -0.26 2.90
CA SER A 496 -23.11 -0.39 2.06
C SER A 496 -24.40 0.00 2.77
N ARG A 497 -24.43 -0.03 4.11
CA ARG A 497 -25.63 0.25 4.87
C ARG A 497 -25.90 1.74 4.98
N TRP A 498 -27.17 2.14 4.83
CA TRP A 498 -27.60 3.46 5.25
C TRP A 498 -27.57 3.59 6.77
N LYS A 499 -27.33 4.80 7.26
CA LYS A 499 -27.34 5.14 8.70
C LYS A 499 -28.03 6.48 8.88
N ILE A 500 -28.76 6.64 9.98
CA ILE A 500 -29.37 7.91 10.38
C ILE A 500 -28.70 8.36 11.68
N GLN A 501 -28.37 9.64 11.75
CA GLN A 501 -27.87 10.29 12.93
C GLN A 501 -28.64 11.57 13.18
N VAL A 502 -29.10 11.76 14.42
CA VAL A 502 -29.66 13.04 14.90
C VAL A 502 -28.59 13.71 15.74
N GLY A 503 -28.30 14.96 15.43
CA GLY A 503 -27.30 15.76 16.14
C GLY A 503 -27.86 17.09 16.61
N MET A 504 -27.39 17.57 17.74
CA MET A 504 -27.67 18.89 18.28
C MET A 504 -26.37 19.62 18.58
N ARG A 505 -26.28 20.87 18.13
CA ARG A 505 -25.14 21.73 18.39
C ARG A 505 -25.62 23.06 18.99
N TYR A 506 -25.05 23.44 20.09
CA TYR A 506 -25.32 24.68 20.79
C TYR A 506 -24.08 25.59 20.77
N TRP A 507 -24.30 26.84 20.42
CA TRP A 507 -23.28 27.88 20.51
C TRP A 507 -23.73 28.85 21.60
N PRO A 508 -23.08 28.85 22.78
CA PRO A 508 -23.21 29.92 23.76
C PRO A 508 -22.58 31.18 23.18
N ARG A 509 -22.68 32.26 23.90
CA ARG A 509 -22.04 33.54 23.54
C ARG A 509 -20.61 33.41 23.10
#